data_795dd863d62ece91951160da18fac2f8
#
_entry.id   795dd863d62ece91951160da18fac2f8
#
_cell.length_a   1.000
_cell.length_b   1.000
_cell.length_c   1.000
_cell.angle_alpha   90.00
_cell.angle_beta   90.00
_cell.angle_gamma   90.00
#
_symmetry.space_group_name_H-M   'P 1'
#
loop_
_entity.id
_entity.type
_entity.pdbx_description
1 polymer ?
#
loop_
_entity_poly.entity_id
_entity_poly.type
_entity_poly.pdbx_seq_one_letter_code
_entity_poly.pdbx_strand_id
1 'polypeptide(L)'
;TTLLENILPKLSARLRTAVIEGDLATQNDAIRIEKTGVKALQINTDGGCHLDSEMIENQLRKLDLDSLDLIIIENVGNLVCPASFDLGEDMRLVVLSVAEGEDKPAKYPTAFLNADTAVITKTDLAPYVNVDVDVMKRYIAGINPKVIVFETTKKDGVYMADQLIEYIVDQARRKRGI
;
A
#
# COMPACT_ATOMS: atom_id res chain seq x y z
N THR A 1 5.15 -4.77 2.12
CA THR A 1 6.38 -4.21 2.75
C THR A 1 7.42 -3.73 1.73
N THR A 2 7.79 -4.53 0.67
CA THR A 2 8.84 -4.11 -0.29
C THR A 2 8.55 -2.77 -0.98
N LEU A 3 7.31 -2.48 -1.37
CA LEU A 3 6.94 -1.17 -1.90
C LEU A 3 7.26 -0.07 -0.89
N LEU A 4 6.83 -0.24 0.36
CA LEU A 4 7.05 0.74 1.43
C LEU A 4 8.52 0.99 1.71
N GLU A 5 9.35 -0.05 1.82
CA GLU A 5 10.81 0.11 2.01
C GLU A 5 11.45 1.01 0.95
N ASN A 6 10.95 0.98 -0.27
CA ASN A 6 11.52 1.75 -1.38
C ASN A 6 10.95 3.17 -1.49
N ILE A 7 9.72 3.43 -1.05
CA ILE A 7 9.12 4.77 -1.15
C ILE A 7 9.25 5.60 0.12
N LEU A 8 9.30 4.96 1.30
CA LEU A 8 9.36 5.66 2.60
C LEU A 8 10.52 6.64 2.74
N PRO A 9 11.77 6.35 2.30
CA PRO A 9 12.84 7.33 2.39
C PRO A 9 12.55 8.63 1.63
N LYS A 10 11.86 8.54 0.49
CA LYS A 10 11.46 9.72 -0.30
C LYS A 10 10.23 10.41 0.29
N LEU A 11 9.28 9.67 0.85
CA LEU A 11 8.10 10.23 1.52
C LEU A 11 8.48 10.96 2.81
N SER A 12 9.29 10.32 3.67
CA SER A 12 9.69 10.88 4.97
C SER A 12 10.60 12.10 4.86
N ALA A 13 11.28 12.28 3.73
CA ALA A 13 12.00 13.53 3.42
C ALA A 13 11.07 14.73 3.16
N ARG A 14 9.77 14.49 2.93
CA ARG A 14 8.79 15.52 2.53
C ARG A 14 7.59 15.63 3.48
N LEU A 15 7.29 14.55 4.21
CA LEU A 15 6.14 14.42 5.11
C LEU A 15 6.58 13.72 6.40
N ARG A 16 6.12 14.19 7.54
CA ARG A 16 6.31 13.50 8.82
C ARG A 16 5.42 12.26 8.83
N THR A 17 6.05 11.10 8.65
CA THR A 17 5.37 9.84 8.33
C THR A 17 5.52 8.83 9.46
N ALA A 18 4.46 8.08 9.74
CA ALA A 18 4.48 6.86 10.55
C ALA A 18 3.82 5.71 9.79
N VAL A 19 4.14 4.47 10.15
CA VAL A 19 3.55 3.25 9.57
C VAL A 19 2.93 2.41 10.67
N ILE A 20 1.74 1.88 10.41
CA ILE A 20 1.12 0.81 11.21
C ILE A 20 1.16 -0.44 10.34
N GLU A 21 1.81 -1.48 10.84
CA GLU A 21 2.06 -2.73 10.12
C GLU A 21 1.22 -3.85 10.71
N GLY A 22 0.37 -4.49 9.90
CA GLY A 22 -0.43 -5.64 10.29
C GLY A 22 0.19 -6.94 9.79
N ASP A 23 0.64 -7.80 10.70
CA ASP A 23 1.19 -9.10 10.36
C ASP A 23 0.57 -10.23 11.19
N LEU A 24 0.59 -11.44 10.63
CA LEU A 24 0.02 -12.64 11.23
C LEU A 24 0.76 -13.08 12.49
N ALA A 25 2.10 -13.01 12.52
CA ALA A 25 2.90 -13.60 13.58
C ALA A 25 4.33 -13.07 13.75
N THR A 26 4.87 -12.25 12.85
CA THR A 26 6.29 -11.86 12.90
C THR A 26 6.50 -10.36 13.02
N GLN A 27 7.65 -9.95 13.58
CA GLN A 27 8.05 -8.54 13.66
C GLN A 27 8.96 -8.11 12.51
N ASN A 28 9.19 -9.00 11.55
CA ASN A 28 10.19 -8.78 10.51
C ASN A 28 9.87 -7.57 9.63
N ASP A 29 8.60 -7.35 9.30
CA ASP A 29 8.20 -6.28 8.40
C ASP A 29 8.26 -4.92 9.09
N ALA A 30 7.87 -4.81 10.35
CA ALA A 30 8.07 -3.59 11.15
C ALA A 30 9.58 -3.22 11.26
N ILE A 31 10.45 -4.21 11.52
CA ILE A 31 11.91 -3.99 11.56
C ILE A 31 12.45 -3.49 10.20
N ARG A 32 11.91 -3.99 9.09
CA ARG A 32 12.29 -3.54 7.74
C ARG A 32 11.89 -2.08 7.51
N ILE A 33 10.69 -1.70 7.95
CA ILE A 33 10.21 -0.32 7.88
C ILE A 33 11.07 0.60 8.75
N GLU A 34 11.37 0.22 10.00
CA GLU A 34 12.20 1.03 10.91
C GLU A 34 13.61 1.30 10.35
N LYS A 35 14.19 0.37 9.58
CA LYS A 35 15.46 0.59 8.88
C LYS A 35 15.42 1.73 7.86
N THR A 36 14.24 2.14 7.40
CA THR A 36 14.07 3.32 6.53
C THR A 36 14.14 4.64 7.30
N GLY A 37 14.20 4.60 8.64
CA GLY A 37 14.17 5.77 9.51
C GLY A 37 12.77 6.26 9.86
N VAL A 38 11.72 5.54 9.43
CA VAL A 38 10.32 5.85 9.72
C VAL A 38 9.85 5.06 10.93
N LYS A 39 9.10 5.71 11.84
CA LYS A 39 8.49 5.03 12.99
C LYS A 39 7.48 4.00 12.52
N ALA A 40 7.64 2.74 12.94
CA ALA A 40 6.70 1.67 12.71
C ALA A 40 6.04 1.22 14.02
N LEU A 41 4.74 0.95 13.96
CA LEU A 41 3.99 0.28 15.02
C LEU A 41 3.42 -1.00 14.45
N GLN A 42 3.61 -2.11 15.14
CA GLN A 42 3.11 -3.39 14.68
C GLN A 42 1.84 -3.80 15.40
N ILE A 43 0.92 -4.38 14.65
CA ILE A 43 -0.24 -5.13 15.15
C ILE A 43 -0.01 -6.61 14.80
N ASN A 44 0.10 -7.44 15.82
CA ASN A 44 0.02 -8.89 15.64
C ASN A 44 -1.47 -9.29 15.66
N THR A 45 -1.94 -9.91 14.59
CA THR A 45 -3.33 -10.33 14.47
C THR A 45 -3.62 -11.71 15.06
N ASP A 46 -2.60 -12.39 15.61
CA ASP A 46 -2.71 -13.75 16.18
C ASP A 46 -3.39 -14.75 15.23
N GLY A 47 -3.05 -14.66 13.93
CA GLY A 47 -3.62 -15.48 12.88
C GLY A 47 -4.87 -14.90 12.20
N GLY A 48 -5.31 -13.71 12.58
CA GLY A 48 -6.36 -12.97 11.88
C GLY A 48 -5.89 -12.50 10.50
N CYS A 49 -6.75 -12.63 9.49
CA CYS A 49 -6.39 -12.35 8.09
C CYS A 49 -6.60 -10.88 7.66
N HIS A 50 -6.93 -9.97 8.57
CA HIS A 50 -7.15 -8.54 8.33
C HIS A 50 -6.96 -7.74 9.62
N LEU A 51 -6.83 -6.42 9.46
CA LEU A 51 -6.95 -5.42 10.51
C LEU A 51 -8.39 -4.91 10.55
N ASP A 52 -8.83 -4.45 11.72
CA ASP A 52 -10.07 -3.73 11.92
C ASP A 52 -9.82 -2.32 12.48
N SER A 53 -10.89 -1.51 12.51
CA SER A 53 -10.80 -0.12 12.96
C SER A 53 -10.44 0.03 14.44
N GLU A 54 -10.82 -0.91 15.31
CA GLU A 54 -10.48 -0.90 16.73
C GLU A 54 -8.98 -1.14 16.94
N MET A 55 -8.41 -2.11 16.20
CA MET A 55 -6.97 -2.36 16.19
C MET A 55 -6.18 -1.12 15.77
N ILE A 56 -6.65 -0.42 14.73
CA ILE A 56 -6.02 0.82 14.25
C ILE A 56 -6.16 1.94 15.29
N GLU A 57 -7.34 2.18 15.85
CA GLU A 57 -7.56 3.20 16.86
C GLU A 57 -6.61 3.01 18.06
N ASN A 58 -6.43 1.78 18.51
CA ASN A 58 -5.53 1.44 19.61
C ASN A 58 -4.06 1.78 19.29
N GLN A 59 -3.64 1.73 18.05
CA GLN A 59 -2.29 2.14 17.64
C GLN A 59 -2.19 3.66 17.47
N LEU A 60 -3.22 4.31 16.91
CA LEU A 60 -3.26 5.76 16.74
C LEU A 60 -3.11 6.49 18.07
N ARG A 61 -3.67 5.97 19.16
CA ARG A 61 -3.51 6.52 20.54
C ARG A 61 -2.06 6.55 21.03
N LYS A 62 -1.15 5.79 20.40
CA LYS A 62 0.30 5.75 20.74
C LYS A 62 1.13 6.73 19.92
N LEU A 63 0.49 7.43 18.97
CA LEU A 63 1.11 8.39 18.08
C LEU A 63 0.71 9.83 18.49
N ASP A 64 1.63 10.76 18.32
CA ASP A 64 1.32 12.19 18.34
C ASP A 64 0.83 12.60 16.96
N LEU A 65 -0.49 12.53 16.76
CA LEU A 65 -1.15 12.75 15.46
C LEU A 65 -0.94 14.18 14.94
N ASP A 66 -0.81 15.16 15.83
CA ASP A 66 -0.58 16.58 15.43
C ASP A 66 0.82 16.75 14.83
N SER A 67 1.75 15.93 15.21
CA SER A 67 3.11 15.93 14.67
C SER A 67 3.27 15.21 13.33
N LEU A 68 2.25 14.49 12.84
CA LEU A 68 2.31 13.67 11.64
C LEU A 68 1.53 14.28 10.48
N ASP A 69 2.04 14.12 9.28
CA ASP A 69 1.39 14.53 8.03
C ASP A 69 0.79 13.34 7.27
N LEU A 70 1.35 12.13 7.50
CA LEU A 70 0.96 10.90 6.83
C LEU A 70 1.07 9.70 7.77
N ILE A 71 0.02 8.90 7.85
CA ILE A 71 0.04 7.57 8.46
C ILE A 71 -0.27 6.55 7.38
N ILE A 72 0.61 5.59 7.19
CA ILE A 72 0.41 4.47 6.27
C ILE A 72 0.03 3.25 7.08
N ILE A 73 -1.06 2.59 6.69
CA ILE A 73 -1.49 1.32 7.28
C ILE A 73 -1.21 0.22 6.26
N GLU A 74 -0.29 -0.69 6.54
CA GLU A 74 -0.10 -1.92 5.76
C GLU A 74 -0.94 -3.03 6.40
N ASN A 75 -1.95 -3.50 5.66
CA ASN A 75 -2.82 -4.58 6.13
C ASN A 75 -2.20 -5.94 5.86
N VAL A 76 -2.74 -6.99 6.47
CA VAL A 76 -2.33 -8.38 6.23
C VAL A 76 -2.38 -8.70 4.74
N GLY A 77 -1.34 -9.34 4.22
CA GLY A 77 -1.08 -9.55 2.79
C GLY A 77 -2.05 -10.53 2.12
N ASN A 78 -3.29 -10.09 1.85
CA ASN A 78 -4.24 -10.79 0.97
C ASN A 78 -5.25 -9.82 0.36
N LEU A 79 -5.94 -10.22 -0.72
CA LEU A 79 -6.91 -9.40 -1.45
C LEU A 79 -8.38 -9.71 -1.10
N VAL A 80 -8.65 -10.54 -0.09
CA VAL A 80 -10.00 -10.99 0.26
C VAL A 80 -10.46 -10.30 1.55
N CYS A 81 -9.87 -10.69 2.67
CA CYS A 81 -10.32 -10.21 3.99
C CYS A 81 -10.20 -8.69 4.13
N PRO A 82 -9.05 -8.05 3.86
CA PRO A 82 -8.91 -6.60 4.02
C PRO A 82 -9.88 -5.77 3.17
N ALA A 83 -10.33 -6.31 2.03
CA ALA A 83 -11.25 -5.60 1.13
C ALA A 83 -12.63 -5.34 1.73
N SER A 84 -13.02 -6.10 2.76
CA SER A 84 -14.35 -6.04 3.39
C SER A 84 -14.40 -5.15 4.63
N PHE A 85 -13.26 -4.63 5.10
CA PHE A 85 -13.18 -3.84 6.32
C PHE A 85 -12.74 -2.41 6.00
N ASP A 86 -13.48 -1.46 6.55
CA ASP A 86 -13.15 -0.04 6.54
C ASP A 86 -12.32 0.26 7.80
N LEU A 87 -11.15 0.83 7.61
CA LEU A 87 -10.25 1.21 8.69
C LEU A 87 -10.35 2.70 9.04
N GLY A 88 -11.21 3.45 8.33
CA GLY A 88 -11.31 4.90 8.44
C GLY A 88 -10.21 5.63 7.67
N GLU A 89 -9.60 4.98 6.72
CA GLU A 89 -8.55 5.56 5.86
C GLU A 89 -9.10 6.62 4.90
N ASP A 90 -8.33 7.68 4.66
CA ASP A 90 -8.65 8.73 3.69
C ASP A 90 -8.43 8.30 2.23
N MET A 91 -7.58 7.27 2.03
CA MET A 91 -7.24 6.74 0.71
C MET A 91 -6.89 5.26 0.82
N ARG A 92 -7.54 4.45 0.02
CA ARG A 92 -7.28 3.01 -0.09
C ARG A 92 -6.46 2.69 -1.32
N LEU A 93 -5.31 2.04 -1.10
CA LEU A 93 -4.36 1.65 -2.13
C LEU A 93 -4.22 0.13 -2.17
N VAL A 94 -4.52 -0.48 -3.33
CA VAL A 94 -4.36 -1.92 -3.54
C VAL A 94 -3.06 -2.18 -4.27
N VAL A 95 -2.24 -3.09 -3.73
CA VAL A 95 -0.96 -3.48 -4.32
C VAL A 95 -1.05 -4.90 -4.86
N LEU A 96 -0.64 -5.09 -6.10
CA LEU A 96 -0.52 -6.40 -6.73
C LEU A 96 0.76 -6.50 -7.55
N SER A 97 1.31 -7.69 -7.66
CA SER A 97 2.52 -7.95 -8.44
C SER A 97 2.17 -8.62 -9.78
N VAL A 98 2.91 -8.30 -10.85
CA VAL A 98 2.81 -9.03 -12.12
C VAL A 98 3.05 -10.53 -11.96
N ALA A 99 3.86 -10.94 -10.97
CA ALA A 99 4.13 -12.35 -10.69
C ALA A 99 2.90 -13.14 -10.20
N GLU A 100 1.81 -12.44 -9.84
CA GLU A 100 0.56 -13.08 -9.40
C GLU A 100 -0.39 -13.44 -10.55
N GLY A 101 -0.08 -13.00 -11.76
CA GLY A 101 -0.88 -13.24 -12.97
C GLY A 101 -1.79 -12.05 -13.33
N GLU A 102 -2.05 -11.92 -14.63
CA GLU A 102 -2.81 -10.78 -15.19
C GLU A 102 -4.31 -10.80 -14.82
N ASP A 103 -4.85 -12.00 -14.52
CA ASP A 103 -6.25 -12.21 -14.16
C ASP A 103 -6.54 -12.01 -12.65
N LYS A 104 -5.51 -11.67 -11.87
CA LYS A 104 -5.66 -11.44 -10.42
C LYS A 104 -6.75 -10.41 -10.09
N PRO A 105 -6.87 -9.25 -10.76
CA PRO A 105 -7.95 -8.31 -10.50
C PRO A 105 -9.34 -8.92 -10.75
N ALA A 106 -9.51 -9.70 -11.81
CA ALA A 106 -10.78 -10.34 -12.12
C ALA A 106 -11.18 -11.42 -11.09
N LYS A 107 -10.21 -12.08 -10.47
CA LYS A 107 -10.45 -13.06 -9.40
C LYS A 107 -10.84 -12.42 -8.07
N TYR A 108 -10.37 -11.21 -7.79
CA TYR A 108 -10.58 -10.50 -6.53
C TYR A 108 -11.15 -9.09 -6.73
N PRO A 109 -12.32 -8.97 -7.39
CA PRO A 109 -12.87 -7.67 -7.80
C PRO A 109 -13.18 -6.77 -6.59
N THR A 110 -13.57 -7.34 -5.45
CA THR A 110 -13.93 -6.59 -4.24
C THR A 110 -12.77 -5.70 -3.76
N ALA A 111 -11.52 -6.14 -3.91
CA ALA A 111 -10.36 -5.33 -3.53
C ALA A 111 -10.27 -4.02 -4.31
N PHE A 112 -10.71 -4.01 -5.57
CA PHE A 112 -10.62 -2.86 -6.46
C PHE A 112 -11.88 -1.98 -6.46
N LEU A 113 -13.04 -2.53 -6.07
CA LEU A 113 -14.31 -1.78 -6.03
C LEU A 113 -14.24 -0.55 -5.13
N ASN A 114 -13.59 -0.68 -3.99
CA ASN A 114 -13.46 0.37 -2.97
C ASN A 114 -12.07 1.01 -2.95
N ALA A 115 -11.21 0.71 -3.94
CA ALA A 115 -9.89 1.30 -4.02
C ALA A 115 -9.93 2.66 -4.70
N ASP A 116 -9.16 3.62 -4.18
CA ASP A 116 -8.87 4.89 -4.85
C ASP A 116 -7.71 4.72 -5.83
N THR A 117 -6.78 3.84 -5.49
CA THR A 117 -5.52 3.66 -6.21
C THR A 117 -5.16 2.19 -6.28
N ALA A 118 -4.61 1.75 -7.41
CA ALA A 118 -3.99 0.44 -7.58
C ALA A 118 -2.51 0.61 -7.98
N VAL A 119 -1.64 -0.23 -7.42
CA VAL A 119 -0.21 -0.23 -7.77
C VAL A 119 0.17 -1.60 -8.30
N ILE A 120 0.52 -1.66 -9.58
CA ILE A 120 1.07 -2.86 -10.21
C ILE A 120 2.59 -2.83 -10.01
N THR A 121 3.10 -3.78 -9.25
CA THR A 121 4.52 -3.83 -8.87
C THR A 121 5.30 -4.83 -9.71
N LYS A 122 6.63 -4.65 -9.74
CA LYS A 122 7.58 -5.54 -10.42
C LYS A 122 7.31 -5.65 -11.91
N THR A 123 6.92 -4.55 -12.58
CA THR A 123 6.58 -4.58 -14.01
C THR A 123 7.77 -4.95 -14.89
N ASP A 124 9.00 -4.80 -14.40
CA ASP A 124 10.23 -5.34 -15.01
C ASP A 124 10.19 -6.88 -15.19
N LEU A 125 9.43 -7.59 -14.37
CA LEU A 125 9.30 -9.05 -14.46
C LEU A 125 8.22 -9.49 -15.45
N ALA A 126 7.34 -8.60 -15.94
CA ALA A 126 6.22 -8.95 -16.79
C ALA A 126 6.61 -9.82 -18.01
N PRO A 127 7.71 -9.54 -18.75
CA PRO A 127 8.13 -10.38 -19.88
C PRO A 127 8.55 -11.79 -19.48
N TYR A 128 9.06 -11.97 -18.25
CA TYR A 128 9.55 -13.27 -17.76
C TYR A 128 8.45 -14.16 -17.19
N VAL A 129 7.33 -13.56 -16.77
CA VAL A 129 6.16 -14.28 -16.24
C VAL A 129 5.01 -14.37 -17.24
N ASN A 130 5.24 -13.91 -18.48
CA ASN A 130 4.27 -13.90 -19.58
C ASN A 130 2.96 -13.18 -19.19
N VAL A 131 3.07 -12.00 -18.61
CA VAL A 131 1.96 -11.15 -18.17
C VAL A 131 1.94 -9.87 -18.99
N ASP A 132 0.76 -9.50 -19.47
CA ASP A 132 0.50 -8.21 -20.08
C ASP A 132 -0.07 -7.22 -19.02
N VAL A 133 0.71 -6.21 -18.69
CA VAL A 133 0.33 -5.18 -17.71
C VAL A 133 -0.90 -4.40 -18.17
N ASP A 134 -1.08 -4.19 -19.47
CA ASP A 134 -2.25 -3.49 -20.01
C ASP A 134 -3.53 -4.34 -19.88
N VAL A 135 -3.41 -5.67 -19.89
CA VAL A 135 -4.54 -6.56 -19.54
C VAL A 135 -4.93 -6.37 -18.08
N MET A 136 -3.97 -6.35 -17.17
CA MET A 136 -4.25 -6.08 -15.75
C MET A 136 -4.98 -4.74 -15.56
N LYS A 137 -4.50 -3.68 -16.21
CA LYS A 137 -5.14 -2.34 -16.15
C LYS A 137 -6.57 -2.37 -16.70
N ARG A 138 -6.81 -3.09 -17.81
CA ARG A 138 -8.17 -3.25 -18.35
C ARG A 138 -9.11 -3.97 -17.38
N TYR A 139 -8.65 -5.01 -16.70
CA TYR A 139 -9.45 -5.67 -15.65
C TYR A 139 -9.78 -4.72 -14.51
N ILE A 140 -8.79 -3.97 -14.00
CA ILE A 140 -8.99 -2.98 -12.94
C ILE A 140 -10.00 -1.91 -13.38
N ALA A 141 -9.82 -1.33 -14.56
CA ALA A 141 -10.72 -0.30 -15.10
C ALA A 141 -12.14 -0.82 -15.32
N GLY A 142 -12.29 -2.10 -15.70
CA GLY A 142 -13.60 -2.75 -15.85
C GLY A 142 -14.33 -2.94 -14.52
N ILE A 143 -13.60 -3.08 -13.42
CA ILE A 143 -14.18 -3.21 -12.07
C ILE A 143 -14.50 -1.83 -11.49
N ASN A 144 -13.54 -0.91 -11.54
CA ASN A 144 -13.69 0.44 -11.00
C ASN A 144 -12.98 1.45 -11.92
N PRO A 145 -13.71 2.13 -12.81
CA PRO A 145 -13.13 3.06 -13.76
C PRO A 145 -12.55 4.35 -13.12
N LYS A 146 -12.76 4.56 -11.83
CA LYS A 146 -12.23 5.71 -11.10
C LYS A 146 -10.86 5.45 -10.47
N VAL A 147 -10.44 4.19 -10.39
CA VAL A 147 -9.15 3.82 -9.78
C VAL A 147 -8.00 4.40 -10.60
N ILE A 148 -7.11 5.09 -9.92
CA ILE A 148 -5.85 5.56 -10.52
C ILE A 148 -4.83 4.43 -10.42
N VAL A 149 -4.27 4.01 -11.57
CA VAL A 149 -3.31 2.90 -11.61
C VAL A 149 -1.88 3.44 -11.76
N PHE A 150 -1.00 3.03 -10.87
CA PHE A 150 0.44 3.28 -10.93
C PHE A 150 1.19 1.98 -11.20
N GLU A 151 2.32 2.11 -11.87
CA GLU A 151 3.27 1.02 -12.06
C GLU A 151 4.53 1.30 -11.28
N THR A 152 5.11 0.24 -10.70
CA THR A 152 6.44 0.33 -10.13
C THR A 152 7.33 -0.77 -10.68
N THR A 153 8.58 -0.42 -10.90
CA THR A 153 9.57 -1.28 -11.55
C THR A 153 10.93 -1.12 -10.89
N LYS A 154 11.82 -2.06 -11.11
CA LYS A 154 13.22 -1.93 -10.74
C LYS A 154 14.08 -1.90 -12.02
N LYS A 155 14.83 -0.81 -12.23
CA LYS A 155 15.70 -0.65 -13.38
C LYS A 155 17.11 -0.30 -12.90
N ASP A 156 18.11 -1.05 -13.35
CA ASP A 156 19.53 -0.84 -13.00
C ASP A 156 19.76 -0.73 -11.47
N GLY A 157 19.03 -1.55 -10.69
CA GLY A 157 19.10 -1.54 -9.23
C GLY A 157 18.26 -0.45 -8.56
N VAL A 158 17.72 0.52 -9.30
CA VAL A 158 16.92 1.63 -8.79
C VAL A 158 15.44 1.29 -8.84
N TYR A 159 14.72 1.53 -7.73
CA TYR A 159 13.28 1.37 -7.65
C TYR A 159 12.56 2.63 -8.15
N MET A 160 11.74 2.46 -9.17
CA MET A 160 11.01 3.53 -9.85
C MET A 160 9.57 3.58 -9.36
N ALA A 161 9.23 4.61 -8.62
CA ALA A 161 7.88 4.85 -8.06
C ALA A 161 7.57 6.36 -7.92
N ASP A 162 8.26 7.22 -8.68
CA ASP A 162 8.20 8.66 -8.46
C ASP A 162 6.79 9.23 -8.66
N GLN A 163 6.03 8.77 -9.65
CA GLN A 163 4.65 9.21 -9.87
C GLN A 163 3.73 8.86 -8.69
N LEU A 164 3.87 7.66 -8.13
CA LEU A 164 3.14 7.24 -6.94
C LEU A 164 3.50 8.11 -5.73
N ILE A 165 4.79 8.38 -5.54
CA ILE A 165 5.29 9.21 -4.43
C ILE A 165 4.73 10.63 -4.53
N GLU A 166 4.81 11.27 -5.72
CA GLU A 166 4.22 12.59 -5.93
C GLU A 166 2.72 12.60 -5.63
N TYR A 167 1.99 11.59 -6.13
CA TYR A 167 0.57 11.47 -5.87
C TYR A 167 0.25 11.38 -4.38
N ILE A 168 0.95 10.52 -3.63
CA ILE A 168 0.74 10.37 -2.17
C ILE A 168 1.02 11.70 -1.45
N VAL A 169 2.12 12.38 -1.80
CA VAL A 169 2.46 13.67 -1.19
C VAL A 169 1.38 14.72 -1.46
N ASP A 170 0.89 14.79 -2.70
CA ASP A 170 -0.15 15.74 -3.07
C ASP A 170 -1.48 15.46 -2.34
N GLN A 171 -1.88 14.19 -2.20
CA GLN A 171 -3.08 13.83 -1.46
C GLN A 171 -2.95 14.18 0.04
N ALA A 172 -1.82 13.85 0.66
CA ALA A 172 -1.56 14.18 2.07
C ALA A 172 -1.61 15.70 2.32
N ARG A 173 -0.98 16.50 1.45
CA ARG A 173 -0.98 17.96 1.55
C ARG A 173 -2.37 18.55 1.38
N ARG A 174 -3.13 18.12 0.38
CA ARG A 174 -4.52 18.56 0.15
C ARG A 174 -5.39 18.28 1.36
N LYS A 175 -5.27 17.11 1.97
CA LYS A 175 -6.06 16.73 3.14
C LYS A 175 -5.71 17.56 4.37
N ARG A 176 -4.43 17.89 4.55
CA ARG A 176 -3.94 18.77 5.64
C ARG A 176 -4.15 20.26 5.37
N GLY A 177 -4.45 20.67 4.16
CA GLY A 177 -4.60 22.07 3.76
C GLY A 177 -3.27 22.85 3.69
N ILE A 178 -2.18 22.16 3.34
CA ILE A 178 -0.80 22.70 3.22
C ILE A 178 -0.23 22.53 1.83
#